data_32e20683bb68e47d7ea9279bdd1af569
#
_entry.id   32e20683bb68e47d7ea9279bdd1af569
#
_cell.length_a   1.000
_cell.length_b   1.000
_cell.length_c   1.000
_cell.angle_alpha   90.00
_cell.angle_beta   90.00
_cell.angle_gamma   90.00
#
_symmetry.space_group_name_H-M   'P 1'
#
loop_
_entity.id
_entity.type
_entity.pdbx_description
1 polymer ?
#
loop_
_entity_poly.entity_id
_entity_poly.type
_entity_poly.pdbx_seq_one_letter_code
_entity_poly.pdbx_strand_id
1 'polypeptide(L)'
;MQYVNTIIKNDDVEILNKYRNDRDLHKKYEHQQGTWDNVDAFVKWSASMIIFDQLKDLLYPQPGIKVVDLGSGDGPVPHMVADRGYDVVAVDIKKWEFLYQSLAHMVTKDCRDYLEDCESGSVDLFMDGCAVTHFNDDGDSVTPNKGWRSILESVYRVLRPGGYFICLSDIDIRTETCIGEYIIPEDIVRMAEESGLVLATEFDYSRDEIWERARSLPGKADGPPNLGVACFVFKHPGYQALLNILDVKDSDVAGQGVYAKVDIPKDTILGVSHVIMDDEIHRTPLGGFINHSDKPNCMKYLEGNKYYIKTTKRIGWGNELFLKYSFYGVK
;
A
#
# COMPACT_ATOMS: atom_id res chain seq x y z
N MET A 1 13.91 13.18 15.94
CA MET A 1 13.80 12.20 14.86
C MET A 1 12.35 11.80 14.83
N GLN A 2 11.67 12.02 13.72
CA GLN A 2 10.26 11.73 13.60
C GLN A 2 10.18 10.29 13.10
N TYR A 3 9.43 9.48 13.83
CA TYR A 3 9.24 8.11 13.44
C TYR A 3 7.79 7.96 13.03
N VAL A 4 7.55 7.62 11.95
CA VAL A 4 6.48 6.93 11.51
C VAL A 4 5.37 6.55 12.29
N ASN A 5 4.49 6.55 11.86
CA ASN A 5 3.46 6.66 11.41
C ASN A 5 2.34 5.80 11.49
N THR A 6 1.38 6.00 11.59
CA THR A 6 0.11 5.74 11.78
C THR A 6 -0.20 4.69 12.57
N ILE A 7 -0.56 5.08 13.55
CA ILE A 7 -1.22 4.26 14.41
C ILE A 7 -2.56 4.81 14.59
N ILE A 8 -3.41 3.99 14.80
CA ILE A 8 -4.78 4.09 15.12
C ILE A 8 -5.01 5.29 15.99
N LYS A 9 -5.66 6.28 15.46
CA LYS A 9 -6.13 7.46 16.21
C LYS A 9 -7.21 7.02 17.20
N ASN A 10 -7.50 7.84 18.21
CA ASN A 10 -8.55 7.50 19.18
C ASN A 10 -9.90 7.18 18.51
N ASP A 11 -10.23 7.84 17.41
CA ASP A 11 -11.42 7.58 16.63
C ASP A 11 -11.38 6.20 15.95
N ASP A 12 -10.20 5.70 15.65
CA ASP A 12 -10.02 4.37 15.04
C ASP A 12 -10.23 3.24 16.08
N VAL A 13 -10.11 3.53 17.39
CA VAL A 13 -10.40 2.55 18.44
C VAL A 13 -11.87 2.12 18.40
N GLU A 14 -12.78 3.01 18.06
CA GLU A 14 -14.19 2.65 17.84
C GLU A 14 -14.32 1.72 16.63
N ILE A 15 -13.60 1.98 15.55
CA ILE A 15 -13.59 1.14 14.35
C ILE A 15 -13.00 -0.23 14.68
N LEU A 16 -11.89 -0.29 15.43
CA LEU A 16 -11.30 -1.55 15.90
C LEU A 16 -12.29 -2.35 16.75
N ASN A 17 -12.94 -1.69 17.71
CA ASN A 17 -13.93 -2.35 18.55
C ASN A 17 -15.15 -2.82 17.77
N LYS A 18 -15.56 -2.08 16.74
CA LYS A 18 -16.61 -2.50 15.82
C LYS A 18 -16.20 -3.77 15.08
N TYR A 19 -15.01 -3.81 14.47
CA TYR A 19 -14.49 -5.00 13.82
C TYR A 19 -14.34 -6.18 14.78
N ARG A 20 -13.81 -5.95 15.97
CA ARG A 20 -13.64 -6.98 17.02
C ARG A 20 -14.95 -7.63 17.43
N ASN A 21 -16.05 -6.88 17.42
CA ASN A 21 -17.36 -7.35 17.85
C ASN A 21 -18.24 -7.81 16.68
N ASP A 22 -17.80 -7.64 15.44
CA ASP A 22 -18.54 -8.02 14.24
C ASP A 22 -18.41 -9.53 13.99
N ARG A 23 -19.30 -10.30 14.60
CA ARG A 23 -19.34 -11.77 14.46
C ARG A 23 -19.65 -12.23 13.05
N ASP A 24 -20.39 -11.46 12.27
CA ASP A 24 -20.70 -11.81 10.88
C ASP A 24 -19.47 -11.65 10.01
N LEU A 25 -18.65 -10.63 10.25
CA LEU A 25 -17.36 -10.45 9.59
C LEU A 25 -16.39 -11.58 9.93
N HIS A 26 -16.28 -11.94 11.22
CA HIS A 26 -15.44 -13.06 11.66
C HIS A 26 -15.86 -14.36 11.00
N LYS A 27 -17.15 -14.66 10.96
CA LYS A 27 -17.68 -15.86 10.32
C LYS A 27 -17.45 -15.85 8.81
N LYS A 28 -17.52 -14.69 8.16
CA LYS A 28 -17.25 -14.57 6.72
C LYS A 28 -15.84 -15.02 6.36
N TYR A 29 -14.85 -14.69 7.18
CA TYR A 29 -13.44 -14.97 6.89
C TYR A 29 -12.87 -16.17 7.69
N GLU A 30 -13.74 -17.06 8.17
CA GLU A 30 -13.35 -18.27 8.86
C GLU A 30 -12.60 -19.23 7.92
N HIS A 31 -11.60 -19.95 8.44
CA HIS A 31 -10.85 -20.97 7.71
C HIS A 31 -10.95 -22.35 8.38
N GLN A 32 -10.53 -23.40 7.68
CA GLN A 32 -10.72 -24.79 8.16
C GLN A 32 -9.82 -25.15 9.36
N GLN A 33 -8.70 -24.44 9.54
CA GLN A 33 -7.72 -24.74 10.58
C GLN A 33 -8.03 -24.10 11.93
N GLY A 34 -9.09 -23.33 12.06
CA GLY A 34 -9.50 -22.70 13.33
C GLY A 34 -10.27 -21.40 13.15
N THR A 35 -10.59 -20.79 14.27
CA THR A 35 -11.27 -19.51 14.32
C THR A 35 -10.28 -18.41 14.75
N TRP A 36 -10.64 -17.20 14.44
CA TRP A 36 -9.95 -15.97 14.84
C TRP A 36 -10.12 -15.65 16.33
N ASP A 37 -9.65 -16.53 17.20
CA ASP A 37 -9.75 -16.32 18.65
C ASP A 37 -8.59 -15.51 19.23
N ASN A 38 -7.56 -15.22 18.42
CA ASN A 38 -6.40 -14.46 18.87
C ASN A 38 -6.64 -12.96 18.72
N VAL A 39 -6.80 -12.27 19.85
CA VAL A 39 -7.02 -10.82 19.92
C VAL A 39 -5.89 -10.04 19.24
N ASP A 40 -4.65 -10.53 19.34
CA ASP A 40 -3.48 -9.88 18.75
C ASP A 40 -3.53 -9.89 17.21
N ALA A 41 -3.87 -11.04 16.63
CA ALA A 41 -4.04 -11.16 15.18
C ALA A 41 -5.15 -10.21 14.68
N PHE A 42 -6.23 -10.11 15.44
CA PHE A 42 -7.34 -9.22 15.14
C PHE A 42 -6.94 -7.74 15.15
N VAL A 43 -6.15 -7.32 16.11
CA VAL A 43 -5.62 -5.94 16.17
C VAL A 43 -4.73 -5.66 14.97
N LYS A 44 -3.85 -6.58 14.64
CA LYS A 44 -2.90 -6.46 13.52
C LYS A 44 -3.64 -6.29 12.19
N TRP A 45 -4.60 -7.14 11.86
CA TRP A 45 -5.32 -7.00 10.61
C TRP A 45 -6.22 -5.76 10.55
N SER A 46 -6.83 -5.38 11.67
CA SER A 46 -7.63 -4.15 11.74
C SER A 46 -6.76 -2.91 11.50
N ALA A 47 -5.56 -2.88 12.07
CA ALA A 47 -4.59 -1.83 11.83
C ALA A 47 -4.19 -1.76 10.36
N SER A 48 -3.84 -2.89 9.74
CA SER A 48 -3.52 -2.96 8.31
C SER A 48 -4.65 -2.41 7.44
N MET A 49 -5.92 -2.75 7.76
CA MET A 49 -7.07 -2.27 7.01
C MET A 49 -7.32 -0.77 7.18
N ILE A 50 -7.13 -0.23 8.38
CA ILE A 50 -7.25 1.22 8.61
C ILE A 50 -6.21 1.98 7.80
N ILE A 51 -4.97 1.50 7.79
CA ILE A 51 -3.90 2.10 6.98
C ILE A 51 -4.19 1.97 5.50
N PHE A 52 -4.63 0.80 5.06
CA PHE A 52 -5.04 0.61 3.68
C PHE A 52 -6.13 1.61 3.27
N ASP A 53 -7.12 1.82 4.11
CA ASP A 53 -8.20 2.78 3.85
C ASP A 53 -7.70 4.24 3.81
N GLN A 54 -6.67 4.58 4.56
CA GLN A 54 -6.02 5.90 4.47
C GLN A 54 -5.17 6.03 3.19
N LEU A 55 -4.50 4.97 2.77
CA LEU A 55 -3.69 4.94 1.56
C LEU A 55 -4.51 4.89 0.28
N LYS A 56 -5.74 4.39 0.32
CA LYS A 56 -6.58 4.25 -0.88
C LYS A 56 -6.73 5.57 -1.66
N ASP A 57 -6.76 6.69 -0.96
CA ASP A 57 -6.86 8.01 -1.60
C ASP A 57 -5.53 8.45 -2.23
N LEU A 58 -4.40 7.96 -1.71
CA LEU A 58 -3.07 8.20 -2.26
C LEU A 58 -2.72 7.25 -3.40
N LEU A 59 -3.17 6.00 -3.30
CA LEU A 59 -2.94 4.98 -4.33
C LEU A 59 -3.93 5.07 -5.48
N TYR A 60 -4.96 5.91 -5.36
CA TYR A 60 -6.06 5.97 -6.31
C TYR A 60 -6.60 4.56 -6.61
N PRO A 61 -7.45 4.00 -5.71
CA PRO A 61 -7.95 2.64 -5.83
C PRO A 61 -8.66 2.42 -7.16
N GLN A 62 -8.02 1.65 -8.03
CA GLN A 62 -8.45 1.40 -9.38
C GLN A 62 -8.45 -0.10 -9.66
N PRO A 63 -9.35 -0.61 -10.48
CA PRO A 63 -9.18 -1.93 -11.06
C PRO A 63 -7.81 -2.04 -11.73
N GLY A 64 -7.02 -3.04 -11.35
CA GLY A 64 -5.67 -3.28 -11.90
C GLY A 64 -4.52 -2.76 -11.05
N ILE A 65 -4.78 -2.17 -9.87
CA ILE A 65 -3.74 -2.00 -8.86
C ILE A 65 -3.42 -3.36 -8.25
N LYS A 66 -2.16 -3.75 -8.38
CA LYS A 66 -1.65 -5.00 -7.84
C LYS A 66 -1.19 -4.82 -6.41
N VAL A 67 -1.83 -5.54 -5.50
CA VAL A 67 -1.48 -5.61 -4.09
C VAL A 67 -0.89 -6.98 -3.79
N VAL A 68 0.19 -7.02 -3.04
CA VAL A 68 0.80 -8.27 -2.59
C VAL A 68 0.88 -8.25 -1.06
N ASP A 69 0.31 -9.25 -0.41
CA ASP A 69 0.40 -9.47 1.03
C ASP A 69 1.45 -10.54 1.31
N LEU A 70 2.54 -10.16 1.98
CA LEU A 70 3.69 -11.00 2.28
C LEU A 70 3.52 -11.66 3.65
N GLY A 71 3.54 -12.99 3.68
CA GLY A 71 3.27 -13.75 4.90
C GLY A 71 1.84 -13.56 5.37
N SER A 72 0.89 -13.70 4.44
CA SER A 72 -0.53 -13.38 4.66
C SER A 72 -1.18 -14.18 5.79
N GLY A 73 -0.60 -15.33 6.14
CA GLY A 73 -1.12 -16.21 7.19
C GLY A 73 -2.57 -16.64 6.91
N ASP A 74 -3.29 -16.88 7.98
CA ASP A 74 -4.72 -17.17 7.98
C ASP A 74 -5.59 -15.90 8.07
N GLY A 75 -4.97 -14.74 7.88
CA GLY A 75 -5.59 -13.42 8.04
C GLY A 75 -6.61 -13.03 6.96
N PRO A 76 -7.63 -12.22 7.31
CA PRO A 76 -8.63 -11.77 6.35
C PRO A 76 -8.17 -10.60 5.47
N VAL A 77 -7.04 -9.98 5.77
CA VAL A 77 -6.58 -8.74 5.11
C VAL A 77 -6.55 -8.86 3.59
N PRO A 78 -5.87 -9.84 2.97
CA PRO A 78 -5.83 -9.94 1.52
C PRO A 78 -7.22 -10.15 0.91
N HIS A 79 -8.08 -10.87 1.60
CA HIS A 79 -9.45 -11.13 1.15
C HIS A 79 -10.33 -9.87 1.22
N MET A 80 -10.20 -9.10 2.31
CA MET A 80 -10.93 -7.84 2.46
C MET A 80 -10.51 -6.79 1.43
N VAL A 81 -9.23 -6.77 1.07
CA VAL A 81 -8.70 -5.89 0.02
C VAL A 81 -9.20 -6.34 -1.37
N ALA A 82 -9.19 -7.65 -1.64
CA ALA A 82 -9.71 -8.21 -2.88
C ALA A 82 -11.23 -7.99 -3.03
N ASP A 83 -12.00 -8.11 -1.96
CA ASP A 83 -13.45 -7.82 -1.95
C ASP A 83 -13.77 -6.35 -2.30
N ARG A 84 -12.80 -5.45 -2.17
CA ARG A 84 -12.88 -4.05 -2.59
C ARG A 84 -12.53 -3.82 -4.07
N GLY A 85 -12.20 -4.89 -4.79
CA GLY A 85 -11.93 -4.86 -6.23
C GLY A 85 -10.47 -4.68 -6.63
N TYR A 86 -9.53 -4.85 -5.70
CA TYR A 86 -8.10 -4.84 -6.01
C TYR A 86 -7.64 -6.21 -6.52
N ASP A 87 -6.59 -6.20 -7.35
CA ASP A 87 -5.89 -7.43 -7.77
C ASP A 87 -4.90 -7.83 -6.66
N VAL A 88 -5.28 -8.82 -5.86
CA VAL A 88 -4.54 -9.21 -4.66
C VAL A 88 -3.90 -10.57 -4.81
N VAL A 89 -2.60 -10.62 -4.53
CA VAL A 89 -1.85 -11.87 -4.34
C VAL A 89 -1.47 -11.99 -2.86
N ALA A 90 -1.90 -13.07 -2.22
CA ALA A 90 -1.56 -13.41 -0.85
C ALA A 90 -0.52 -14.52 -0.84
N VAL A 91 0.66 -14.24 -0.29
CA VAL A 91 1.81 -15.16 -0.29
C VAL A 91 2.05 -15.67 1.12
N ASP A 92 2.10 -16.98 1.28
CA ASP A 92 2.47 -17.62 2.54
C ASP A 92 3.18 -18.95 2.29
N ILE A 93 4.08 -19.33 3.18
CA ILE A 93 4.77 -20.61 3.09
C ILE A 93 3.84 -21.79 3.38
N LYS A 94 2.77 -21.54 4.14
CA LYS A 94 1.75 -22.53 4.49
C LYS A 94 0.52 -22.36 3.60
N LYS A 95 -0.03 -23.49 3.18
CA LYS A 95 -1.31 -23.51 2.49
C LYS A 95 -2.45 -23.34 3.50
N TRP A 96 -3.25 -22.27 3.33
CA TRP A 96 -4.45 -22.01 4.11
C TRP A 96 -5.71 -22.34 3.30
N GLU A 97 -6.71 -22.93 3.94
CA GLU A 97 -7.97 -23.33 3.29
C GLU A 97 -9.14 -22.57 3.92
N PHE A 98 -9.59 -21.54 3.22
CA PHE A 98 -10.70 -20.70 3.67
C PHE A 98 -12.05 -21.32 3.33
N LEU A 99 -13.06 -21.08 4.19
CA LEU A 99 -14.41 -21.63 4.02
C LEU A 99 -15.26 -20.84 3.02
N TYR A 100 -14.78 -19.70 2.57
CA TYR A 100 -15.45 -18.88 1.57
C TYR A 100 -14.62 -18.78 0.29
N GLN A 101 -15.28 -18.42 -0.80
CA GLN A 101 -14.58 -18.22 -2.07
C GLN A 101 -13.90 -16.84 -2.08
N SER A 102 -12.60 -16.84 -1.87
CA SER A 102 -11.79 -15.63 -1.94
C SER A 102 -11.60 -15.14 -3.37
N LEU A 103 -11.56 -13.81 -3.53
CA LEU A 103 -11.12 -13.15 -4.76
C LEU A 103 -9.60 -12.92 -4.79
N ALA A 104 -8.91 -13.07 -3.65
CA ALA A 104 -7.46 -13.00 -3.60
C ALA A 104 -6.83 -14.27 -4.19
N HIS A 105 -5.76 -14.10 -4.94
CA HIS A 105 -4.96 -15.21 -5.46
C HIS A 105 -3.98 -15.70 -4.40
N MET A 106 -4.21 -16.90 -3.87
CA MET A 106 -3.36 -17.51 -2.83
C MET A 106 -2.16 -18.20 -3.46
N VAL A 107 -0.96 -17.84 -3.05
CA VAL A 107 0.31 -18.46 -3.48
C VAL A 107 1.01 -19.09 -2.29
N THR A 108 1.17 -20.42 -2.33
CA THR A 108 1.95 -21.14 -1.32
C THR A 108 3.41 -21.18 -1.73
N LYS A 109 4.20 -20.27 -1.17
CA LYS A 109 5.62 -20.10 -1.50
C LYS A 109 6.32 -19.30 -0.40
N ASP A 110 7.64 -19.50 -0.21
CA ASP A 110 8.46 -18.57 0.56
C ASP A 110 8.40 -17.18 -0.06
N CYS A 111 8.24 -16.14 0.74
CA CYS A 111 8.12 -14.76 0.25
C CYS A 111 9.37 -14.30 -0.51
N ARG A 112 10.56 -14.78 -0.14
CA ARG A 112 11.82 -14.47 -0.82
C ARG A 112 11.82 -15.04 -2.22
N ASP A 113 11.48 -16.32 -2.36
CA ASP A 113 11.38 -16.99 -3.67
C ASP A 113 10.28 -16.36 -4.54
N TYR A 114 9.17 -15.93 -3.92
CA TYR A 114 8.12 -15.22 -4.64
C TYR A 114 8.61 -13.88 -5.20
N LEU A 115 9.30 -13.10 -4.35
CA LEU A 115 9.85 -11.81 -4.76
C LEU A 115 10.92 -11.96 -5.83
N GLU A 116 11.76 -13.02 -5.79
CA GLU A 116 12.76 -13.29 -6.84
C GLU A 116 12.10 -13.50 -8.21
N ASP A 117 10.96 -14.18 -8.28
CA ASP A 117 10.21 -14.41 -9.51
C ASP A 117 9.50 -13.17 -10.04
N CYS A 118 9.30 -12.15 -9.22
CA CYS A 118 8.60 -10.95 -9.62
C CYS A 118 9.44 -10.04 -10.52
N GLU A 119 8.82 -9.48 -11.56
CA GLU A 119 9.41 -8.43 -12.37
C GLU A 119 9.61 -7.14 -11.57
N SER A 120 10.68 -6.42 -11.85
CA SER A 120 10.93 -5.11 -11.23
C SER A 120 9.81 -4.12 -11.55
N GLY A 121 9.37 -3.38 -10.55
CA GLY A 121 8.33 -2.36 -10.71
C GLY A 121 6.94 -2.91 -11.04
N SER A 122 6.65 -4.16 -10.70
CA SER A 122 5.39 -4.85 -11.08
C SER A 122 4.28 -4.78 -10.03
N VAL A 123 4.56 -4.30 -8.82
CA VAL A 123 3.62 -4.24 -7.69
C VAL A 123 3.39 -2.80 -7.26
N ASP A 124 2.15 -2.42 -7.00
CA ASP A 124 1.77 -1.07 -6.56
C ASP A 124 1.83 -0.90 -5.06
N LEU A 125 1.42 -1.94 -4.34
CA LEU A 125 1.36 -1.96 -2.88
C LEU A 125 1.80 -3.31 -2.36
N PHE A 126 2.77 -3.30 -1.46
CA PHE A 126 3.02 -4.41 -0.56
C PHE A 126 2.37 -4.17 0.79
N MET A 127 1.83 -5.24 1.36
CA MET A 127 1.34 -5.30 2.73
C MET A 127 2.11 -6.40 3.48
N ASP A 128 2.33 -6.18 4.76
CA ASP A 128 2.95 -7.13 5.67
C ASP A 128 2.32 -7.00 7.05
N GLY A 129 1.73 -8.07 7.52
CA GLY A 129 1.10 -8.16 8.82
C GLY A 129 1.99 -8.82 9.87
N CYS A 130 3.16 -8.27 10.14
CA CYS A 130 4.16 -8.81 11.07
C CYS A 130 4.90 -10.06 10.56
N ALA A 131 5.03 -10.27 9.26
CA ALA A 131 5.77 -11.39 8.73
C ALA A 131 7.23 -11.04 8.41
N VAL A 132 7.51 -9.90 7.76
CA VAL A 132 8.87 -9.51 7.33
C VAL A 132 9.85 -9.49 8.49
N THR A 133 9.43 -9.06 9.66
CA THR A 133 10.27 -9.00 10.85
C THR A 133 10.61 -10.38 11.46
N HIS A 134 9.94 -11.44 10.97
CA HIS A 134 10.23 -12.83 11.34
C HIS A 134 11.07 -13.58 10.30
N PHE A 135 11.45 -12.96 9.19
CA PHE A 135 12.30 -13.57 8.18
C PHE A 135 13.77 -13.54 8.60
N ASN A 136 14.18 -14.55 9.37
CA ASN A 136 15.55 -14.73 9.83
C ASN A 136 16.29 -15.77 8.99
N ASP A 137 17.55 -15.48 8.64
CA ASP A 137 18.42 -16.45 7.99
C ASP A 137 18.89 -17.54 8.98
N ASP A 138 18.91 -17.25 10.28
CA ASP A 138 19.51 -18.09 11.32
C ASP A 138 18.48 -18.75 12.27
N GLY A 139 17.20 -18.57 12.04
CA GLY A 139 16.11 -19.27 12.74
C GLY A 139 15.76 -18.84 14.16
N ASP A 140 16.60 -18.07 14.85
CA ASP A 140 16.46 -17.85 16.30
C ASP A 140 16.49 -16.41 16.80
N SER A 141 16.71 -15.40 16.00
CA SER A 141 16.77 -14.04 16.51
C SER A 141 16.10 -13.01 15.62
N VAL A 142 15.38 -12.11 16.26
CA VAL A 142 14.67 -10.97 15.65
C VAL A 142 15.62 -9.77 15.51
N THR A 143 16.90 -9.98 15.48
CA THR A 143 17.85 -8.91 15.22
C THR A 143 17.81 -8.56 13.72
N PRO A 144 17.89 -7.26 13.38
CA PRO A 144 18.04 -6.82 12.00
C PRO A 144 19.20 -7.58 11.35
N ASN A 145 18.89 -8.50 10.47
CA ASN A 145 19.86 -9.38 9.87
C ASN A 145 19.81 -9.36 8.35
N LYS A 146 20.58 -10.21 7.71
CA LYS A 146 20.63 -10.30 6.25
C LYS A 146 19.27 -10.63 5.63
N GLY A 147 18.43 -11.43 6.31
CA GLY A 147 17.10 -11.81 5.84
C GLY A 147 16.19 -10.61 5.67
N TRP A 148 16.14 -9.71 6.63
CA TRP A 148 15.37 -8.48 6.53
C TRP A 148 15.85 -7.59 5.38
N ARG A 149 17.16 -7.39 5.29
CA ARG A 149 17.76 -6.59 4.22
C ARG A 149 17.40 -7.15 2.85
N SER A 150 17.55 -8.44 2.66
CA SER A 150 17.24 -9.13 1.41
C SER A 150 15.77 -8.95 1.01
N ILE A 151 14.84 -9.07 1.97
CA ILE A 151 13.42 -8.83 1.72
C ILE A 151 13.15 -7.37 1.34
N LEU A 152 13.69 -6.41 2.10
CA LEU A 152 13.47 -4.98 1.84
C LEU A 152 14.07 -4.53 0.50
N GLU A 153 15.25 -5.03 0.14
CA GLU A 153 15.85 -4.81 -1.18
C GLU A 153 14.98 -5.40 -2.30
N SER A 154 14.42 -6.59 -2.09
CA SER A 154 13.51 -7.23 -3.05
C SER A 154 12.19 -6.49 -3.15
N VAL A 155 11.62 -6.05 -2.04
CA VAL A 155 10.41 -5.18 -2.02
C VAL A 155 10.68 -3.90 -2.79
N TYR A 156 11.81 -3.22 -2.55
CA TYR A 156 12.20 -2.02 -3.28
C TYR A 156 12.26 -2.27 -4.79
N ARG A 157 12.91 -3.35 -5.21
CA ARG A 157 13.06 -3.72 -6.63
C ARG A 157 11.72 -3.98 -7.32
N VAL A 158 10.83 -4.70 -6.63
CA VAL A 158 9.54 -5.14 -7.20
C VAL A 158 8.48 -4.08 -7.09
N LEU A 159 8.58 -3.21 -6.08
CA LEU A 159 7.65 -2.11 -5.90
C LEU A 159 7.83 -1.10 -7.04
N ARG A 160 6.71 -0.65 -7.57
CA ARG A 160 6.72 0.36 -8.60
C ARG A 160 7.23 1.70 -8.05
N PRO A 161 7.93 2.50 -8.88
CA PRO A 161 8.22 3.88 -8.54
C PRO A 161 6.95 4.63 -8.10
N GLY A 162 6.98 5.20 -6.89
CA GLY A 162 5.84 5.83 -6.25
C GLY A 162 4.85 4.89 -5.55
N GLY A 163 5.09 3.58 -5.59
CA GLY A 163 4.32 2.58 -4.84
C GLY A 163 4.64 2.58 -3.36
N TYR A 164 3.82 1.91 -2.57
CA TYR A 164 3.90 1.90 -1.12
C TYR A 164 4.12 0.50 -0.55
N PHE A 165 4.74 0.44 0.61
CA PHE A 165 4.87 -0.75 1.42
C PHE A 165 4.35 -0.47 2.84
N ILE A 166 3.27 -1.14 3.22
CA ILE A 166 2.73 -1.14 4.58
C ILE A 166 3.39 -2.27 5.34
N CYS A 167 4.21 -1.95 6.33
CA CYS A 167 4.87 -2.92 7.19
C CYS A 167 4.35 -2.76 8.61
N LEU A 168 3.60 -3.73 9.07
CA LEU A 168 3.16 -3.81 10.45
C LEU A 168 4.15 -4.64 11.26
N SER A 169 4.52 -4.19 12.44
CA SER A 169 5.47 -4.91 13.28
C SER A 169 5.18 -4.76 14.77
N ASP A 170 5.50 -5.80 15.52
CA ASP A 170 5.64 -5.71 16.96
C ASP A 170 6.89 -4.91 17.30
N ILE A 171 6.78 -3.93 18.19
CA ILE A 171 7.87 -3.01 18.55
C ILE A 171 8.17 -2.98 20.02
N ASP A 172 9.45 -2.74 20.37
CA ASP A 172 9.90 -2.36 21.71
C ASP A 172 10.59 -0.99 21.64
N ILE A 173 10.07 -0.01 22.34
CA ILE A 173 10.60 1.36 22.35
C ILE A 173 11.49 1.68 23.54
N ARG A 174 11.77 0.69 24.42
CA ARG A 174 12.60 0.87 25.62
C ARG A 174 14.07 0.75 25.39
N THR A 175 14.43 -0.16 24.49
CA THR A 175 15.78 -0.69 24.41
C THR A 175 16.47 -0.23 23.12
N GLU A 176 17.79 -0.28 23.15
CA GLU A 176 18.61 -0.05 21.96
C GLU A 176 18.87 -1.36 21.18
N THR A 177 18.28 -2.46 21.62
CA THR A 177 18.44 -3.79 21.03
C THR A 177 17.10 -4.51 20.95
N CYS A 178 16.87 -5.25 19.87
CA CYS A 178 15.68 -6.09 19.72
C CYS A 178 15.61 -7.16 20.80
N ILE A 179 14.42 -7.41 21.35
CA ILE A 179 14.19 -8.45 22.36
C ILE A 179 13.09 -9.39 21.83
N GLY A 180 13.48 -10.62 21.56
CA GLY A 180 12.53 -11.62 21.04
C GLY A 180 11.96 -11.22 19.69
N GLU A 181 10.64 -11.17 19.59
CA GLU A 181 9.91 -10.80 18.35
C GLU A 181 9.71 -9.29 18.17
N TYR A 182 10.17 -8.49 19.14
CA TYR A 182 9.96 -7.05 19.13
C TYR A 182 11.17 -6.32 18.57
N ILE A 183 10.95 -5.42 17.65
CA ILE A 183 11.99 -4.64 16.99
C ILE A 183 12.01 -3.20 17.47
N ILE A 184 13.16 -2.59 17.31
CA ILE A 184 13.30 -1.15 17.54
C ILE A 184 12.84 -0.43 16.28
N PRO A 185 11.90 0.55 16.40
CA PRO A 185 11.40 1.30 15.24
C PRO A 185 12.48 1.88 14.34
N GLU A 186 13.57 2.38 14.96
CA GLU A 186 14.70 2.96 14.25
C GLU A 186 15.43 1.97 13.34
N ASP A 187 15.48 0.71 13.73
CA ASP A 187 16.17 -0.33 12.97
C ASP A 187 15.40 -0.68 11.69
N ILE A 188 14.07 -0.81 11.75
CA ILE A 188 13.28 -1.11 10.54
C ILE A 188 13.32 0.07 9.58
N VAL A 189 13.24 1.30 10.07
CA VAL A 189 13.35 2.51 9.25
C VAL A 189 14.71 2.59 8.57
N ARG A 190 15.79 2.43 9.36
CA ARG A 190 17.16 2.46 8.85
C ARG A 190 17.37 1.41 7.76
N MET A 191 16.94 0.18 7.97
CA MET A 191 17.10 -0.90 6.99
C MET A 191 16.29 -0.68 5.72
N ALA A 192 15.08 -0.14 5.85
CA ALA A 192 14.27 0.22 4.69
C ALA A 192 14.93 1.33 3.87
N GLU A 193 15.46 2.36 4.54
CA GLU A 193 16.19 3.45 3.88
C GLU A 193 17.49 2.97 3.21
N GLU A 194 18.25 2.10 3.88
CA GLU A 194 19.43 1.45 3.30
C GLU A 194 19.11 0.59 2.07
N SER A 195 17.88 0.08 1.97
CA SER A 195 17.37 -0.67 0.82
C SER A 195 16.82 0.22 -0.30
N GLY A 196 16.76 1.55 -0.09
CA GLY A 196 16.29 2.53 -1.06
C GLY A 196 14.83 2.97 -0.89
N LEU A 197 14.09 2.38 0.04
CA LEU A 197 12.76 2.86 0.42
C LEU A 197 12.89 4.15 1.24
N VAL A 198 11.86 4.99 1.22
CA VAL A 198 11.78 6.17 2.08
C VAL A 198 10.54 6.09 2.95
N LEU A 199 10.65 6.63 4.16
CA LEU A 199 9.50 6.74 5.01
C LEU A 199 8.51 7.74 4.43
N ALA A 200 7.23 7.37 4.36
CA ALA A 200 6.18 8.26 3.87
C ALA A 200 5.88 9.32 4.94
N THR A 201 6.27 10.58 4.68
CA THR A 201 6.22 11.68 5.65
C THR A 201 4.81 12.17 5.98
N GLU A 202 3.85 11.88 5.12
CA GLU A 202 2.44 12.15 5.33
C GLU A 202 1.82 11.41 6.53
N PHE A 203 2.56 10.46 7.08
CA PHE A 203 2.14 9.64 8.22
C PHE A 203 3.09 9.79 9.42
N ASP A 204 3.53 10.95 9.74
CA ASP A 204 4.58 11.18 10.71
C ASP A 204 4.04 11.35 12.14
N TYR A 205 4.57 10.58 13.09
CA TYR A 205 4.28 10.69 14.52
C TYR A 205 5.58 10.66 15.34
N SER A 206 5.54 11.30 16.50
CA SER A 206 6.63 11.16 17.45
C SER A 206 6.65 9.76 18.07
N ARG A 207 7.83 9.35 18.57
CA ARG A 207 8.00 8.07 19.28
C ARG A 207 7.01 7.91 20.43
N ASP A 208 6.79 8.97 21.19
CA ASP A 208 5.88 8.95 22.35
C ASP A 208 4.43 8.76 21.91
N GLU A 209 4.01 9.39 20.81
CA GLU A 209 2.66 9.20 20.25
C GLU A 209 2.47 7.78 19.75
N ILE A 210 3.47 7.20 19.10
CA ILE A 210 3.46 5.80 18.69
C ILE A 210 3.20 4.91 19.90
N TRP A 211 3.94 5.17 20.97
CA TRP A 211 3.86 4.37 22.17
C TRP A 211 2.51 4.47 22.89
N GLU A 212 2.01 5.66 23.11
CA GLU A 212 0.71 5.87 23.74
C GLU A 212 -0.42 5.21 22.96
N ARG A 213 -0.33 5.26 21.64
CA ARG A 213 -1.32 4.64 20.77
C ARG A 213 -1.22 3.12 20.77
N ALA A 214 -0.02 2.57 20.72
CA ALA A 214 0.20 1.12 20.82
C ALA A 214 -0.37 0.54 22.13
N ARG A 215 -0.28 1.28 23.24
CA ARG A 215 -0.90 0.91 24.51
C ARG A 215 -2.42 0.95 24.48
N SER A 216 -3.00 1.82 23.68
CA SER A 216 -4.47 1.95 23.61
C SER A 216 -5.13 0.85 22.79
N LEU A 217 -4.36 -0.01 22.11
CA LEU A 217 -4.89 -1.09 21.32
C LEU A 217 -5.53 -2.17 22.21
N PRO A 218 -6.73 -2.65 21.87
CA PRO A 218 -7.36 -3.75 22.59
C PRO A 218 -6.46 -4.99 22.63
N GLY A 219 -6.27 -5.56 23.81
CA GLY A 219 -5.47 -6.79 24.00
C GLY A 219 -3.99 -6.57 24.32
N LYS A 220 -3.47 -5.35 24.16
CA LYS A 220 -2.09 -5.01 24.56
C LYS A 220 -1.99 -4.29 25.91
N ALA A 221 -3.14 -3.99 26.55
CA ALA A 221 -3.18 -3.27 27.84
C ALA A 221 -2.44 -3.99 28.99
N ASP A 222 -2.40 -5.33 28.93
CA ASP A 222 -1.79 -6.17 29.96
C ASP A 222 -0.37 -6.61 29.60
N GLY A 223 0.16 -6.20 28.44
CA GLY A 223 1.52 -6.49 28.01
C GLY A 223 2.59 -5.70 28.79
N PRO A 224 3.87 -6.08 28.67
CA PRO A 224 4.95 -5.27 29.22
C PRO A 224 4.85 -3.82 28.76
N PRO A 225 5.10 -2.84 29.64
CA PRO A 225 4.75 -1.45 29.41
C PRO A 225 5.43 -0.75 28.24
N ASN A 226 6.24 -1.44 27.46
CA ASN A 226 7.02 -0.85 26.38
C ASN A 226 6.94 -1.65 25.07
N LEU A 227 6.04 -2.62 25.02
CA LEU A 227 5.78 -3.40 23.82
C LEU A 227 4.49 -2.93 23.16
N GLY A 228 4.46 -2.87 21.86
CA GLY A 228 3.31 -2.44 21.10
C GLY A 228 3.37 -2.92 19.66
N VAL A 229 2.43 -2.45 18.86
CA VAL A 229 2.39 -2.67 17.41
C VAL A 229 2.49 -1.35 16.72
N ALA A 230 3.38 -1.24 15.76
CA ALA A 230 3.50 -0.07 14.91
C ALA A 230 3.31 -0.45 13.44
N CYS A 231 2.77 0.48 12.69
CA CYS A 231 2.69 0.39 11.25
C CYS A 231 3.61 1.40 10.61
N PHE A 232 4.48 0.93 9.73
CA PHE A 232 5.39 1.74 8.97
C PHE A 232 4.91 1.80 7.53
N VAL A 233 4.76 2.99 6.99
CA VAL A 233 4.45 3.17 5.59
C VAL A 233 5.69 3.67 4.88
N PHE A 234 6.26 2.80 4.07
CA PHE A 234 7.38 3.13 3.22
C PHE A 234 6.91 3.40 1.79
N LYS A 235 7.73 4.10 1.04
CA LYS A 235 7.45 4.46 -0.35
C LYS A 235 8.68 4.25 -1.21
N HIS A 236 8.48 3.76 -2.41
CA HIS A 236 9.51 3.82 -3.43
C HIS A 236 9.67 5.29 -3.88
N PRO A 237 10.85 5.92 -3.71
CA PRO A 237 11.04 7.36 -3.93
C PRO A 237 10.96 7.78 -5.40
N GLY A 238 10.89 6.81 -6.30
CA GLY A 238 10.85 7.08 -7.73
C GLY A 238 9.56 7.76 -8.18
N TYR A 239 9.64 8.43 -9.31
CA TYR A 239 8.50 9.09 -9.94
C TYR A 239 7.77 8.12 -10.87
N GLN A 240 6.48 7.92 -10.63
CA GLN A 240 5.63 7.21 -11.55
C GLN A 240 5.06 8.20 -12.58
N ALA A 241 5.60 8.13 -13.79
CA ALA A 241 5.18 9.02 -14.88
C ALA A 241 3.72 8.85 -15.29
N LEU A 242 3.23 7.61 -15.24
CA LEU A 242 1.86 7.23 -15.58
C LEU A 242 1.41 6.08 -14.67
N LEU A 243 0.12 6.01 -14.37
CA LEU A 243 -0.46 4.84 -13.69
C LEU A 243 -0.35 3.59 -14.59
N ASN A 244 -0.32 2.41 -13.98
CA ASN A 244 -0.27 1.14 -14.72
C ASN A 244 -1.44 0.84 -15.61
N ILE A 245 -2.57 1.40 -15.24
CA ILE A 245 -3.80 1.32 -16.03
C ILE A 245 -3.72 2.15 -17.32
N LEU A 246 -2.60 2.87 -17.52
CA LEU A 246 -2.35 3.73 -18.67
C LEU A 246 -1.16 3.23 -19.48
N ASP A 247 -1.19 3.50 -20.77
CA ASP A 247 -0.11 3.23 -21.72
C ASP A 247 0.06 4.42 -22.66
N VAL A 248 1.25 4.56 -23.25
CA VAL A 248 1.50 5.56 -24.28
C VAL A 248 1.71 4.84 -25.61
N LYS A 249 0.92 5.19 -26.60
CA LYS A 249 0.95 4.61 -27.94
C LYS A 249 0.81 5.70 -28.99
N ASP A 250 1.16 5.36 -30.24
CA ASP A 250 0.87 6.23 -31.37
C ASP A 250 -0.61 6.53 -31.45
N SER A 251 -0.95 7.81 -31.67
CA SER A 251 -2.33 8.31 -31.67
C SER A 251 -2.75 8.72 -33.09
N ASP A 252 -3.97 8.37 -33.46
CA ASP A 252 -4.58 8.81 -34.71
C ASP A 252 -4.88 10.32 -34.73
N VAL A 253 -4.82 10.99 -33.55
CA VAL A 253 -5.09 12.43 -33.42
C VAL A 253 -3.81 13.25 -33.60
N ALA A 254 -2.77 12.96 -32.80
CA ALA A 254 -1.50 13.66 -32.88
C ALA A 254 -0.39 12.89 -32.13
N GLY A 255 0.69 12.55 -32.81
CA GLY A 255 1.88 11.94 -32.24
C GLY A 255 1.55 10.72 -31.37
N GLN A 256 1.87 10.82 -30.07
CA GLN A 256 1.52 9.79 -29.08
C GLN A 256 0.35 10.23 -28.20
N GLY A 257 -0.44 9.27 -27.75
CA GLY A 257 -1.59 9.47 -26.87
C GLY A 257 -1.53 8.55 -25.64
N VAL A 258 -2.34 8.88 -24.65
CA VAL A 258 -2.52 8.05 -23.44
C VAL A 258 -3.71 7.14 -23.64
N TYR A 259 -3.53 5.84 -23.43
CA TYR A 259 -4.52 4.79 -23.64
C TYR A 259 -4.82 4.03 -22.35
N ALA A 260 -6.06 3.59 -22.20
CA ALA A 260 -6.49 2.74 -21.09
C ALA A 260 -6.02 1.29 -21.32
N LYS A 261 -5.29 0.72 -20.36
CA LYS A 261 -4.90 -0.70 -20.33
C LYS A 261 -5.94 -1.61 -19.69
N VAL A 262 -6.91 -1.02 -19.04
CA VAL A 262 -8.06 -1.67 -18.38
C VAL A 262 -9.29 -0.81 -18.56
N ASP A 263 -10.46 -1.34 -18.20
CA ASP A 263 -11.67 -0.53 -18.12
C ASP A 263 -11.56 0.44 -16.94
N ILE A 264 -11.58 1.74 -17.20
CA ILE A 264 -11.44 2.79 -16.20
C ILE A 264 -12.82 3.37 -15.87
N PRO A 265 -13.29 3.29 -14.61
CA PRO A 265 -14.56 3.88 -14.20
C PRO A 265 -14.61 5.40 -14.37
N LYS A 266 -15.82 5.96 -14.35
CA LYS A 266 -16.02 7.40 -14.23
C LYS A 266 -15.51 7.91 -12.88
N ASP A 267 -15.09 9.18 -12.85
CA ASP A 267 -14.56 9.89 -11.68
C ASP A 267 -13.23 9.35 -11.12
N THR A 268 -12.55 8.53 -11.91
CA THR A 268 -11.21 8.01 -11.62
C THR A 268 -10.15 9.11 -11.75
N ILE A 269 -9.34 9.32 -10.73
CA ILE A 269 -8.19 10.23 -10.78
C ILE A 269 -7.01 9.51 -11.42
N LEU A 270 -6.47 10.10 -12.49
CA LEU A 270 -5.41 9.51 -13.31
C LEU A 270 -4.01 10.03 -12.97
N GLY A 271 -3.92 11.02 -12.12
CA GLY A 271 -2.67 11.61 -11.68
C GLY A 271 -2.53 13.10 -12.01
N VAL A 272 -1.34 13.61 -11.76
CA VAL A 272 -0.99 15.02 -11.95
C VAL A 272 -0.57 15.25 -13.40
N SER A 273 -1.20 16.22 -14.06
CA SER A 273 -0.83 16.64 -15.43
C SER A 273 0.12 17.81 -15.47
N HIS A 274 -0.01 18.74 -14.52
CA HIS A 274 0.84 19.92 -14.43
C HIS A 274 1.05 20.30 -12.97
N VAL A 275 2.19 20.92 -12.69
CA VAL A 275 2.55 21.48 -11.38
C VAL A 275 2.89 22.95 -11.55
N ILE A 276 2.39 23.79 -10.64
CA ILE A 276 2.76 25.21 -10.58
C ILE A 276 3.97 25.34 -9.66
N MET A 277 5.08 25.82 -10.20
CA MET A 277 6.31 26.12 -9.47
C MET A 277 6.83 27.48 -9.92
N ASP A 278 7.14 28.36 -8.97
CA ASP A 278 7.65 29.71 -9.25
C ASP A 278 6.78 30.49 -10.26
N ASP A 279 5.44 30.39 -10.09
CA ASP A 279 4.42 30.98 -10.98
C ASP A 279 4.42 30.43 -12.42
N GLU A 280 5.21 29.40 -12.71
CA GLU A 280 5.22 28.73 -14.00
C GLU A 280 4.47 27.38 -13.95
N ILE A 281 3.86 27.00 -15.08
CA ILE A 281 3.15 25.72 -15.23
C ILE A 281 4.07 24.69 -15.89
N HIS A 282 4.51 23.72 -15.10
CA HIS A 282 5.34 22.61 -15.57
C HIS A 282 4.50 21.39 -15.89
N ARG A 283 4.72 20.83 -17.07
CA ARG A 283 3.99 19.67 -17.58
C ARG A 283 4.64 18.37 -17.13
N THR A 284 3.83 17.47 -16.61
CA THR A 284 4.25 16.09 -16.32
C THR A 284 4.12 15.21 -17.57
N PRO A 285 4.64 13.97 -17.58
CA PRO A 285 4.41 13.03 -18.67
C PRO A 285 2.93 12.79 -18.98
N LEU A 286 2.07 12.63 -17.97
CA LEU A 286 0.61 12.49 -18.20
C LEU A 286 0.06 13.69 -18.95
N GLY A 287 0.42 14.91 -18.55
CA GLY A 287 0.04 16.13 -19.25
C GLY A 287 0.71 16.28 -20.60
N GLY A 288 1.81 15.57 -20.84
CA GLY A 288 2.59 15.62 -22.09
C GLY A 288 2.02 14.75 -23.20
N PHE A 289 1.45 13.62 -22.85
CA PHE A 289 0.95 12.64 -23.83
C PHE A 289 -0.56 12.61 -23.99
N ILE A 290 -1.33 13.24 -23.09
CA ILE A 290 -2.79 13.27 -23.25
C ILE A 290 -3.20 14.25 -24.34
N ASN A 291 -3.91 13.75 -25.35
CA ASN A 291 -4.31 14.54 -26.51
C ASN A 291 -5.56 15.41 -26.26
N HIS A 292 -5.68 16.44 -27.10
CA HIS A 292 -6.86 17.32 -27.11
C HIS A 292 -8.06 16.68 -27.79
N SER A 293 -9.24 16.96 -27.23
CA SER A 293 -10.51 16.72 -27.92
C SER A 293 -11.57 17.74 -27.50
N ASP A 294 -12.43 18.15 -28.44
CA ASP A 294 -13.62 18.93 -28.10
C ASP A 294 -14.72 18.10 -27.43
N LYS A 295 -14.60 16.77 -27.48
CA LYS A 295 -15.46 15.81 -26.76
C LYS A 295 -14.62 14.96 -25.80
N PRO A 296 -14.00 15.58 -24.77
CA PRO A 296 -13.07 14.87 -23.90
C PRO A 296 -13.77 13.80 -23.05
N ASN A 297 -13.02 12.79 -22.65
CA ASN A 297 -13.45 11.78 -21.69
C ASN A 297 -12.79 11.96 -20.31
N CYS A 298 -11.94 12.99 -20.20
CA CYS A 298 -11.30 13.41 -18.96
C CYS A 298 -11.50 14.91 -18.74
N MET A 299 -11.35 15.34 -17.49
CA MET A 299 -11.28 16.73 -17.10
C MET A 299 -10.08 16.97 -16.19
N LYS A 300 -9.60 18.21 -16.15
CA LYS A 300 -8.61 18.63 -15.18
C LYS A 300 -9.22 19.53 -14.11
N TYR A 301 -8.68 19.46 -12.91
CA TYR A 301 -9.02 20.34 -11.79
C TYR A 301 -7.74 20.71 -11.01
N LEU A 302 -7.76 21.86 -10.36
CA LEU A 302 -6.66 22.36 -9.55
C LEU A 302 -6.88 22.01 -8.08
N GLU A 303 -5.84 21.46 -7.46
CA GLU A 303 -5.78 21.25 -6.03
C GLU A 303 -4.38 21.63 -5.52
N GLY A 304 -4.33 22.60 -4.63
CA GLY A 304 -3.07 23.22 -4.22
C GLY A 304 -2.33 23.82 -5.44
N ASN A 305 -1.10 23.40 -5.66
CA ASN A 305 -0.29 23.80 -6.81
C ASN A 305 -0.24 22.74 -7.94
N LYS A 306 -1.18 21.77 -7.97
CA LYS A 306 -1.18 20.67 -8.93
C LYS A 306 -2.49 20.58 -9.70
N TYR A 307 -2.38 20.37 -11.01
CA TYR A 307 -3.53 20.04 -11.84
C TYR A 307 -3.64 18.54 -11.98
N TYR A 308 -4.73 17.97 -11.48
CA TYR A 308 -5.06 16.57 -11.62
C TYR A 308 -5.97 16.33 -12.82
N ILE A 309 -5.88 15.13 -13.41
CA ILE A 309 -6.81 14.64 -14.41
C ILE A 309 -7.70 13.57 -13.79
N LYS A 310 -8.99 13.65 -14.07
CA LYS A 310 -9.94 12.57 -13.76
C LYS A 310 -10.85 12.26 -14.94
N THR A 311 -11.34 11.03 -15.00
CA THR A 311 -12.31 10.59 -16.01
C THR A 311 -13.68 11.21 -15.78
N THR A 312 -14.35 11.63 -16.85
CA THR A 312 -15.73 12.16 -16.81
C THR A 312 -16.78 11.12 -17.16
N LYS A 313 -16.35 9.98 -17.72
CA LYS A 313 -17.16 8.81 -18.06
C LYS A 313 -16.30 7.56 -17.99
N ARG A 314 -16.91 6.37 -18.01
CA ARG A 314 -16.18 5.11 -18.17
C ARG A 314 -15.38 5.13 -19.46
N ILE A 315 -14.11 4.71 -19.41
CA ILE A 315 -13.22 4.55 -20.55
C ILE A 315 -12.90 3.06 -20.66
N GLY A 316 -13.27 2.45 -21.77
CA GLY A 316 -13.01 1.03 -22.00
C GLY A 316 -11.55 0.75 -22.31
N TRP A 317 -11.13 -0.48 -22.08
CA TRP A 317 -9.80 -1.00 -22.46
C TRP A 317 -9.46 -0.62 -23.93
N GLY A 318 -8.22 -0.20 -24.14
CA GLY A 318 -7.71 0.16 -25.46
C GLY A 318 -8.16 1.53 -25.99
N ASN A 319 -9.03 2.23 -25.28
CA ASN A 319 -9.47 3.57 -25.72
C ASN A 319 -8.48 4.66 -25.29
N GLU A 320 -8.33 5.66 -26.15
CA GLU A 320 -7.52 6.84 -25.87
C GLU A 320 -8.23 7.79 -24.88
N LEU A 321 -7.42 8.41 -24.03
CA LEU A 321 -7.82 9.43 -23.08
C LEU A 321 -7.65 10.82 -23.70
N PHE A 322 -8.66 11.65 -23.57
CA PHE A 322 -8.69 12.99 -24.13
C PHE A 322 -9.02 14.04 -23.10
N LEU A 323 -8.37 15.19 -23.23
CA LEU A 323 -8.57 16.35 -22.39
C LEU A 323 -8.88 17.59 -23.26
N LYS A 324 -9.72 18.49 -22.79
CA LYS A 324 -9.86 19.81 -23.43
C LYS A 324 -8.73 20.72 -22.97
N TYR A 325 -7.85 21.13 -23.91
CA TYR A 325 -6.77 22.03 -23.59
C TYR A 325 -7.29 23.43 -23.23
N SER A 326 -6.67 24.07 -22.24
CA SER A 326 -7.03 25.41 -21.80
C SER A 326 -5.82 26.28 -21.48
N PHE A 327 -4.59 25.72 -21.51
CA PHE A 327 -3.37 26.50 -21.26
C PHE A 327 -2.70 27.00 -22.53
N TYR A 328 -2.97 26.36 -23.66
CA TYR A 328 -2.39 26.70 -24.96
C TYR A 328 -3.41 26.42 -26.08
N GLY A 329 -3.32 27.22 -27.14
CA GLY A 329 -4.15 27.01 -28.31
C GLY A 329 -3.77 25.72 -29.05
N VAL A 330 -4.77 25.01 -29.53
CA VAL A 330 -4.56 23.91 -30.48
C VAL A 330 -4.20 24.54 -31.81
N LYS A 331 -3.02 24.22 -32.35
CA LYS A 331 -2.63 24.61 -33.70
C LYS A 331 -3.19 23.66 -34.75
#